data_8bd36ddbf883928744bc7d00c9b76d73
#
_entry.id   8bd36ddbf883928744bc7d00c9b76d73
#
_cell.length_a   1.000
_cell.length_b   1.000
_cell.length_c   1.000
_cell.angle_alpha   90.00
_cell.angle_beta   90.00
_cell.angle_gamma   90.00
#
_symmetry.space_group_name_H-M   'P 1'
#
loop_
_entity.id
_entity.type
_entity.pdbx_description
1 polymer ?
#
loop_
_entity_poly.entity_id
_entity_poly.type
_entity_poly.pdbx_seq_one_letter_code
_entity_poly.pdbx_strand_id
1 'polypeptide(L)'
;MEQHQKKYQLGKKNRLKSRKAIDLLFKDGKSFNTFPFRIIYQFLLVDVVTKAENLQAGFSASKRNFKKAVHRNRIKRLMRETYRLQKNELEQLLLQKNKRLVIFILYTGKEVPDYDLVNEKMNLILQKLERITNEKTVANT
;
A
#
# COMPACT_ATOMS: atom_id res chain seq x y z
N MET A 1 24.94 0.04 -8.68
CA MET A 1 24.62 -0.57 -7.40
C MET A 1 23.62 0.24 -6.60
N GLU A 2 23.85 1.53 -6.47
CA GLU A 2 22.91 2.38 -5.73
C GLU A 2 21.52 2.38 -6.32
N GLN A 3 21.40 2.40 -7.66
CA GLN A 3 20.11 2.36 -8.33
C GLN A 3 19.36 1.07 -8.07
N HIS A 4 20.09 -0.05 -7.99
CA HIS A 4 19.51 -1.35 -7.72
C HIS A 4 18.94 -1.41 -6.30
N GLN A 5 19.65 -0.84 -5.35
CA GLN A 5 19.19 -0.77 -3.96
C GLN A 5 17.96 0.15 -3.83
N LYS A 6 17.95 1.27 -4.54
CA LYS A 6 16.82 2.21 -4.52
C LYS A 6 15.53 1.58 -5.02
N LYS A 7 15.63 0.64 -5.96
CA LYS A 7 14.47 -0.04 -6.53
C LYS A 7 13.60 -0.71 -5.46
N TYR A 8 14.22 -1.24 -4.42
CA TYR A 8 13.50 -1.99 -3.38
C TYR A 8 13.40 -1.24 -2.06
N GLN A 9 13.80 0.03 -2.02
CA GLN A 9 13.69 0.81 -0.79
C GLN A 9 12.28 1.30 -0.57
N LEU A 10 11.86 1.28 0.71
CA LEU A 10 10.64 1.93 1.15
C LEU A 10 11.05 3.18 1.92
N GLY A 11 11.34 4.24 1.17
CA GLY A 11 11.80 5.51 1.75
C GLY A 11 10.68 6.30 2.41
N LYS A 12 11.05 7.40 3.03
CA LYS A 12 10.08 8.27 3.71
C LYS A 12 8.99 8.77 2.77
N LYS A 13 9.34 9.07 1.52
CA LYS A 13 8.38 9.57 0.53
C LYS A 13 7.36 8.52 0.12
N ASN A 14 7.71 7.25 0.23
CA ASN A 14 6.82 6.14 -0.13
C ASN A 14 5.86 5.77 1.00
N ARG A 15 6.09 6.28 2.20
CA ARG A 15 5.24 5.97 3.36
C ARG A 15 4.14 7.00 3.51
N LEU A 16 2.93 6.50 3.69
CA LEU A 16 1.77 7.36 3.99
C LEU A 16 1.74 7.59 5.49
N LYS A 17 2.26 8.73 5.95
CA LYS A 17 2.39 9.04 7.38
C LYS A 17 1.46 10.14 7.87
N SER A 18 1.06 11.04 7.00
CA SER A 18 0.25 12.17 7.39
C SER A 18 -1.09 11.70 7.94
N ARG A 19 -1.39 12.04 9.20
CA ARG A 19 -2.66 11.70 9.82
C ARG A 19 -3.83 12.27 9.02
N LYS A 20 -3.68 13.49 8.55
CA LYS A 20 -4.70 14.15 7.73
C LYS A 20 -4.94 13.41 6.43
N ALA A 21 -3.87 12.99 5.76
CA ALA A 21 -3.98 12.25 4.51
C ALA A 21 -4.64 10.88 4.74
N ILE A 22 -4.28 10.20 5.83
CA ILE A 22 -4.89 8.91 6.18
C ILE A 22 -6.38 9.08 6.46
N ASP A 23 -6.74 10.11 7.23
CA ASP A 23 -8.14 10.36 7.56
C ASP A 23 -8.96 10.65 6.29
N LEU A 24 -8.41 11.43 5.36
CA LEU A 24 -9.07 11.71 4.09
C LEU A 24 -9.23 10.44 3.26
N LEU A 25 -8.22 9.59 3.25
CA LEU A 25 -8.28 8.32 2.55
C LEU A 25 -9.38 7.42 3.11
N PHE A 26 -9.51 7.34 4.43
CA PHE A 26 -10.57 6.55 5.07
C PHE A 26 -11.95 7.10 4.77
N LYS A 27 -12.06 8.41 4.63
CA LYS A 27 -13.34 9.08 4.35
C LYS A 27 -13.77 8.91 2.89
N ASP A 28 -12.85 9.17 1.96
CA ASP A 28 -13.19 9.30 0.54
C ASP A 28 -12.69 8.14 -0.33
N GLY A 29 -11.82 7.27 0.21
CA GLY A 29 -11.23 6.18 -0.55
C GLY A 29 -12.20 5.03 -0.79
N LYS A 30 -11.87 4.23 -1.78
CA LYS A 30 -12.55 2.97 -2.05
C LYS A 30 -11.84 1.87 -1.31
N SER A 31 -12.50 0.73 -1.15
CA SER A 31 -11.89 -0.38 -0.44
C SER A 31 -12.23 -1.72 -1.08
N PHE A 32 -11.38 -2.69 -0.82
CA PHE A 32 -11.64 -4.09 -1.13
C PHE A 32 -10.96 -4.97 -0.09
N ASN A 33 -11.38 -6.21 -0.04
CA ASN A 33 -10.84 -7.18 0.92
C ASN A 33 -10.09 -8.29 0.18
N THR A 34 -8.92 -8.64 0.70
CA THR A 34 -8.20 -9.85 0.35
C THR A 34 -7.86 -10.48 1.69
N PHE A 35 -8.80 -11.28 2.24
CA PHE A 35 -8.68 -11.80 3.59
C PHE A 35 -7.31 -12.45 3.82
N PRO A 36 -6.63 -12.16 4.94
CA PRO A 36 -7.07 -11.38 6.09
C PRO A 36 -6.67 -9.90 6.07
N PHE A 37 -6.73 -9.26 4.90
CA PHE A 37 -6.36 -7.86 4.75
C PHE A 37 -7.53 -7.05 4.19
N ARG A 38 -7.63 -5.81 4.63
CA ARG A 38 -8.53 -4.83 4.07
C ARG A 38 -7.69 -3.71 3.46
N ILE A 39 -7.99 -3.34 2.23
CA ILE A 39 -7.21 -2.35 1.50
C ILE A 39 -8.11 -1.15 1.20
N ILE A 40 -7.63 0.04 1.55
CA ILE A 40 -8.30 1.29 1.23
C ILE A 40 -7.38 2.04 0.28
N TYR A 41 -7.92 2.55 -0.82
CA TYR A 41 -7.10 3.21 -1.83
C TYR A 41 -7.83 4.38 -2.45
N GLN A 42 -7.06 5.32 -2.99
CA GLN A 42 -7.59 6.49 -3.67
C GLN A 42 -6.60 6.99 -4.70
N PHE A 43 -7.08 7.28 -5.90
CA PHE A 43 -6.28 7.96 -6.91
C PHE A 43 -6.35 9.45 -6.67
N LEU A 44 -5.20 10.11 -6.68
CA LEU A 44 -5.07 11.54 -6.49
C LEU A 44 -4.44 12.16 -7.72
N LEU A 45 -4.55 13.47 -7.83
CA LEU A 45 -3.87 14.19 -8.89
C LEU A 45 -2.36 14.15 -8.66
N VAL A 46 -1.60 14.06 -9.75
CA VAL A 46 -0.15 14.12 -9.66
C VAL A 46 0.24 15.53 -9.22
N ASP A 47 1.02 15.60 -8.15
CA ASP A 47 1.45 16.88 -7.59
C ASP A 47 2.82 17.26 -8.15
N VAL A 48 2.81 18.14 -9.15
CA VAL A 48 4.04 18.59 -9.79
C VAL A 48 4.84 19.52 -8.88
N VAL A 49 4.14 20.27 -8.04
CA VAL A 49 4.76 21.28 -7.18
C VAL A 49 5.53 20.65 -6.02
N THR A 50 4.88 19.76 -5.27
CA THR A 50 5.52 19.11 -4.12
C THR A 50 6.34 17.89 -4.52
N LYS A 51 6.14 17.42 -5.75
CA LYS A 51 6.79 16.21 -6.28
C LYS A 51 6.55 14.99 -5.38
N ALA A 52 5.33 14.87 -4.86
CA ALA A 52 4.95 13.70 -4.07
C ALA A 52 5.08 12.43 -4.91
N GLU A 53 5.44 11.33 -4.25
CA GLU A 53 5.60 10.05 -4.93
C GLU A 53 4.28 9.57 -5.56
N ASN A 54 4.38 8.86 -6.67
CA ASN A 54 3.21 8.32 -7.35
C ASN A 54 2.52 7.21 -6.56
N LEU A 55 3.25 6.58 -5.65
CA LEU A 55 2.70 5.51 -4.81
C LEU A 55 3.12 5.72 -3.36
N GLN A 56 2.13 5.85 -2.49
CA GLN A 56 2.38 5.94 -1.05
C GLN A 56 1.50 4.94 -0.33
N ALA A 57 2.06 4.26 0.67
CA ALA A 57 1.38 3.20 1.39
C ALA A 57 1.55 3.31 2.89
N GLY A 58 0.48 3.01 3.61
CA GLY A 58 0.50 2.87 5.07
C GLY A 58 0.02 1.48 5.46
N PHE A 59 0.41 1.06 6.66
CA PHE A 59 0.12 -0.29 7.15
C PHE A 59 -0.30 -0.23 8.61
N SER A 60 -1.26 -1.08 8.98
CA SER A 60 -1.73 -1.14 10.36
C SER A 60 -2.23 -2.53 10.71
N ALA A 61 -2.21 -2.84 12.00
CA ALA A 61 -2.83 -4.01 12.57
C ALA A 61 -3.78 -3.56 13.68
N SER A 62 -4.92 -4.25 13.80
CA SER A 62 -5.98 -3.86 14.73
C SER A 62 -5.54 -3.94 16.18
N LYS A 63 -5.75 -2.87 16.94
CA LYS A 63 -5.54 -2.87 18.39
C LYS A 63 -6.54 -3.78 19.10
N ARG A 64 -7.72 -3.94 18.53
CA ARG A 64 -8.75 -4.82 19.07
C ARG A 64 -8.27 -6.27 19.07
N ASN A 65 -7.66 -6.70 17.97
CA ASN A 65 -7.19 -8.07 17.81
C ASN A 65 -5.82 -8.30 18.44
N PHE A 66 -4.99 -7.27 18.51
CA PHE A 66 -3.61 -7.37 19.02
C PHE A 66 -3.32 -6.24 19.99
N LYS A 67 -3.56 -6.52 21.27
CA LYS A 67 -3.37 -5.51 22.32
C LYS A 67 -1.90 -5.21 22.56
N LYS A 68 -1.01 -6.19 22.33
CA LYS A 68 0.43 -5.99 22.53
C LYS A 68 1.04 -5.32 21.32
N ALA A 69 1.77 -4.23 21.55
CA ALA A 69 2.43 -3.49 20.47
C ALA A 69 3.44 -4.34 19.72
N VAL A 70 4.10 -5.27 20.42
CA VAL A 70 5.10 -6.15 19.79
C VAL A 70 4.48 -6.99 18.67
N HIS A 71 3.25 -7.46 18.85
CA HIS A 71 2.55 -8.24 17.83
C HIS A 71 2.17 -7.36 16.64
N ARG A 72 1.62 -6.17 16.92
CA ARG A 72 1.25 -5.24 15.85
C ARG A 72 2.47 -4.80 15.05
N ASN A 73 3.58 -4.54 15.73
CA ASN A 73 4.81 -4.13 15.05
C ASN A 73 5.37 -5.24 14.17
N ARG A 74 5.29 -6.48 14.63
CA ARG A 74 5.72 -7.63 13.83
C ARG A 74 4.87 -7.76 12.55
N ILE A 75 3.57 -7.62 12.66
CA ILE A 75 2.66 -7.69 11.51
C ILE A 75 2.98 -6.58 10.52
N LYS A 76 3.13 -5.35 11.02
CA LYS A 76 3.48 -4.21 10.16
C LYS A 76 4.82 -4.42 9.46
N ARG A 77 5.80 -5.00 10.14
CA ARG A 77 7.10 -5.30 9.54
C ARG A 77 6.96 -6.31 8.41
N LEU A 78 6.19 -7.37 8.61
CA LEU A 78 5.94 -8.36 7.56
C LEU A 78 5.26 -7.74 6.35
N MET A 79 4.27 -6.89 6.58
CA MET A 79 3.59 -6.19 5.48
C MET A 79 4.52 -5.26 4.72
N ARG A 80 5.32 -4.47 5.44
CA ARG A 80 6.27 -3.55 4.79
C ARG A 80 7.30 -4.30 3.97
N GLU A 81 7.82 -5.41 4.51
CA GLU A 81 8.85 -6.17 3.82
C GLU A 81 8.32 -6.80 2.53
N THR A 82 7.17 -7.46 2.59
CA THR A 82 6.59 -8.08 1.41
C THR A 82 6.16 -7.04 0.38
N TYR A 83 5.64 -5.91 0.83
CA TYR A 83 5.27 -4.81 -0.04
C TYR A 83 6.51 -4.21 -0.72
N ARG A 84 7.54 -3.93 0.05
CA ARG A 84 8.78 -3.33 -0.45
C ARG A 84 9.36 -4.14 -1.61
N LEU A 85 9.33 -5.45 -1.50
CA LEU A 85 9.90 -6.33 -2.50
C LEU A 85 9.04 -6.46 -3.76
N GLN A 86 7.75 -6.16 -3.67
CA GLN A 86 6.81 -6.42 -4.77
C GLN A 86 6.18 -5.17 -5.39
N LYS A 87 6.40 -4.00 -4.82
CA LYS A 87 5.70 -2.78 -5.25
C LYS A 87 6.15 -2.21 -6.59
N ASN A 88 7.32 -2.63 -7.06
CA ASN A 88 7.98 -1.97 -8.18
C ASN A 88 7.13 -1.93 -9.45
N GLU A 89 6.45 -3.02 -9.78
CA GLU A 89 5.64 -3.08 -10.99
C GLU A 89 4.48 -2.09 -10.94
N LEU A 90 3.84 -1.98 -9.77
CA LEU A 90 2.76 -1.01 -9.58
C LEU A 90 3.30 0.42 -9.69
N GLU A 91 4.47 0.70 -9.12
CA GLU A 91 5.09 2.02 -9.25
C GLU A 91 5.35 2.38 -10.70
N GLN A 92 5.91 1.44 -11.45
CA GLN A 92 6.20 1.68 -12.87
C GLN A 92 4.93 1.93 -13.66
N LEU A 93 3.89 1.17 -13.39
CA LEU A 93 2.61 1.35 -14.07
C LEU A 93 2.03 2.74 -13.79
N LEU A 94 2.08 3.19 -12.55
CA LEU A 94 1.57 4.50 -12.17
C LEU A 94 2.36 5.62 -12.86
N LEU A 95 3.68 5.47 -12.95
CA LEU A 95 4.52 6.44 -13.66
C LEU A 95 4.17 6.50 -15.13
N GLN A 96 4.00 5.35 -15.76
CA GLN A 96 3.64 5.28 -17.18
C GLN A 96 2.30 5.96 -17.46
N LYS A 97 1.34 5.81 -16.57
CA LYS A 97 0.00 6.36 -16.74
C LYS A 97 -0.15 7.74 -16.13
N ASN A 98 0.92 8.29 -15.56
CA ASN A 98 0.92 9.59 -14.90
C ASN A 98 -0.19 9.70 -13.86
N LYS A 99 -0.24 8.70 -12.97
CA LYS A 99 -1.23 8.63 -11.89
C LYS A 99 -0.57 8.57 -10.55
N ARG A 100 -1.30 9.03 -9.53
CA ARG A 100 -0.86 8.97 -8.15
C ARG A 100 -1.87 8.14 -7.35
N LEU A 101 -1.36 7.17 -6.59
CA LEU A 101 -2.18 6.27 -5.79
C LEU A 101 -1.71 6.29 -4.34
N VAL A 102 -2.66 6.45 -3.43
CA VAL A 102 -2.39 6.27 -2.00
C VAL A 102 -3.18 5.06 -1.52
N ILE A 103 -2.54 4.22 -0.71
CA ILE A 103 -3.14 3.00 -0.21
C ILE A 103 -2.88 2.84 1.29
N PHE A 104 -3.81 2.16 1.95
CA PHE A 104 -3.65 1.78 3.36
C PHE A 104 -4.09 0.35 3.51
N ILE A 105 -3.22 -0.49 4.06
CA ILE A 105 -3.47 -1.92 4.20
C ILE A 105 -3.60 -2.26 5.68
N LEU A 106 -4.77 -2.82 6.04
CA LEU A 106 -5.10 -3.20 7.41
C LEU A 106 -5.10 -4.71 7.51
N TYR A 107 -4.39 -5.23 8.50
CA TYR A 107 -4.49 -6.64 8.83
C TYR A 107 -5.67 -6.85 9.77
N THR A 108 -6.61 -7.70 9.35
CA THR A 108 -7.86 -7.95 10.09
C THR A 108 -7.94 -9.35 10.70
N GLY A 109 -6.89 -10.16 10.53
CA GLY A 109 -6.85 -11.48 11.14
C GLY A 109 -6.69 -11.42 12.65
N LYS A 110 -6.95 -12.54 13.32
CA LYS A 110 -6.89 -12.63 14.78
C LYS A 110 -5.59 -13.25 15.29
N GLU A 111 -4.81 -13.85 14.41
CA GLU A 111 -3.53 -14.45 14.75
C GLU A 111 -2.40 -13.74 14.01
N VAL A 112 -1.21 -13.75 14.61
CA VAL A 112 -0.04 -13.19 13.92
C VAL A 112 0.28 -14.08 12.72
N PRO A 113 0.26 -13.52 11.50
CA PRO A 113 0.48 -14.32 10.29
C PRO A 113 1.96 -14.67 10.13
N ASP A 114 2.24 -15.72 9.34
CA ASP A 114 3.61 -15.99 8.96
C ASP A 114 3.97 -15.23 7.68
N TYR A 115 5.25 -15.24 7.34
CA TYR A 115 5.76 -14.52 6.17
C TYR A 115 5.11 -15.00 4.87
N ASP A 116 4.96 -16.32 4.72
CA ASP A 116 4.46 -16.89 3.47
C ASP A 116 3.03 -16.43 3.17
N LEU A 117 2.18 -16.41 4.20
CA LEU A 117 0.81 -15.93 4.04
C LEU A 117 0.79 -14.46 3.62
N VAL A 118 1.56 -13.62 4.32
CA VAL A 118 1.59 -12.19 4.02
C VAL A 118 2.13 -11.96 2.61
N ASN A 119 3.17 -12.68 2.24
CA ASN A 119 3.78 -12.55 0.92
C ASN A 119 2.81 -12.93 -0.20
N GLU A 120 2.11 -14.04 -0.04
CA GLU A 120 1.10 -14.50 -1.01
C GLU A 120 -0.02 -13.50 -1.17
N LYS A 121 -0.58 -13.04 -0.05
CA LYS A 121 -1.69 -12.09 -0.09
C LYS A 121 -1.26 -10.73 -0.61
N MET A 122 -0.06 -10.28 -0.26
CA MET A 122 0.47 -9.01 -0.79
C MET A 122 0.58 -9.06 -2.31
N ASN A 123 1.01 -10.19 -2.85
CA ASN A 123 1.07 -10.36 -4.30
C ASN A 123 -0.31 -10.17 -4.94
N LEU A 124 -1.33 -10.81 -4.37
CA LEU A 124 -2.70 -10.68 -4.87
C LEU A 124 -3.23 -9.25 -4.76
N ILE A 125 -2.93 -8.58 -3.65
CA ILE A 125 -3.34 -7.20 -3.42
C ILE A 125 -2.75 -6.27 -4.49
N LEU A 126 -1.45 -6.39 -4.73
CA LEU A 126 -0.77 -5.54 -5.70
C LEU A 126 -1.22 -5.82 -7.13
N GLN A 127 -1.47 -7.08 -7.47
CA GLN A 127 -2.02 -7.44 -8.78
C GLN A 127 -3.39 -6.80 -8.98
N LYS A 128 -4.23 -6.81 -7.95
CA LYS A 128 -5.55 -6.20 -8.04
C LYS A 128 -5.46 -4.68 -8.21
N LEU A 129 -4.52 -4.04 -7.50
CA LEU A 129 -4.31 -2.61 -7.64
C LEU A 129 -3.80 -2.24 -9.02
N GLU A 130 -2.95 -3.07 -9.62
CA GLU A 130 -2.51 -2.87 -11.01
C GLU A 130 -3.70 -2.96 -11.95
N ARG A 131 -4.56 -3.93 -11.75
CA ARG A 131 -5.76 -4.12 -12.57
C ARG A 131 -6.69 -2.92 -12.46
N ILE A 132 -6.92 -2.45 -11.23
CA ILE A 132 -7.75 -1.28 -10.97
C ILE A 132 -7.16 -0.04 -11.65
N THR A 133 -5.84 0.11 -11.60
CA THR A 133 -5.16 1.23 -12.25
C THR A 133 -5.42 1.23 -13.76
N ASN A 134 -5.35 0.06 -14.37
CA ASN A 134 -5.62 -0.08 -15.80
C ASN A 134 -7.09 0.21 -16.15
N GLU A 135 -8.01 -0.33 -15.36
CA GLU A 135 -9.45 -0.13 -15.58
C GLU A 135 -9.83 1.34 -15.44
N LYS A 136 -9.28 1.99 -14.43
CA LYS A 136 -9.58 3.40 -14.19
C LYS A 136 -9.10 4.28 -15.34
N THR A 137 -8.03 3.90 -15.99
CA THR A 137 -7.55 4.61 -17.17
C THR A 137 -8.57 4.53 -18.30
N VAL A 138 -9.14 3.34 -18.51
CA VAL A 138 -10.16 3.12 -19.54
C VAL A 138 -11.46 3.84 -19.18
N ALA A 139 -11.87 3.75 -17.92
CA ALA A 139 -13.13 4.33 -17.48
C ALA A 139 -13.14 5.87 -17.55
N ASN A 140 -12.00 6.50 -17.48
CA ASN A 140 -11.89 7.96 -17.52
C ASN A 140 -11.80 8.52 -18.93
N THR A 141 -11.77 7.65 -19.91
CA THR A 141 -11.82 8.09 -21.31
C THR A 141 -13.25 8.04 -21.83
#